data_9829bf6b87f969c42176783b0dc339a4
#
_entry.id   9829bf6b87f969c42176783b0dc339a4
#
_cell.length_a   1.000
_cell.length_b   1.000
_cell.length_c   1.000
_cell.angle_alpha   90.00
_cell.angle_beta   90.00
_cell.angle_gamma   90.00
#
_symmetry.space_group_name_H-M   'P 1'
#
loop_
_entity.id
_entity.type
_entity.pdbx_description
1 polymer ?
#
loop_
_entity_poly.entity_id
_entity_poly.type
_entity_poly.pdbx_seq_one_letter_code
_entity_poly.pdbx_strand_id
1 'polypeptide(L)'
;MSEKKILIAGIGNELRQDDAFGMELVKRLDITDFPKGVKIQEVGIGGIHLVQELHENYAILIMVDAVLWGEQPGHIYLREVETISDINEMPLHEKRAFLADMHYTNPTRALMLAKALGVLPPKIYILGCEAAEHEDFAVGMSDAVTSAIPIAIERLKEFLT
;
A
#
# COMPACT_ATOMS: atom_id res chain seq x y z
N MET A 1 -12.99 25.94 2.54
CA MET A 1 -12.72 24.68 1.81
C MET A 1 -12.18 23.64 2.76
N SER A 2 -12.77 22.47 2.74
CA SER A 2 -12.24 21.35 3.53
C SER A 2 -10.91 20.86 2.93
N GLU A 3 -9.94 20.59 3.78
CA GLU A 3 -8.70 19.99 3.37
C GLU A 3 -8.94 18.56 2.89
N LYS A 4 -8.23 18.12 1.85
CA LYS A 4 -8.31 16.76 1.38
C LYS A 4 -7.68 15.83 2.42
N LYS A 5 -8.39 14.80 2.80
CA LYS A 5 -7.83 13.75 3.65
C LYS A 5 -7.10 12.75 2.77
N ILE A 6 -5.82 12.56 3.05
CA ILE A 6 -4.94 11.68 2.29
C ILE A 6 -4.34 10.66 3.25
N LEU A 7 -4.46 9.38 2.91
CA LEU A 7 -3.83 8.30 3.66
C LEU A 7 -2.62 7.77 2.92
N ILE A 8 -1.47 7.76 3.60
CA ILE A 8 -0.28 7.05 3.14
C ILE A 8 -0.17 5.78 3.99
N ALA A 9 -0.36 4.63 3.35
CA ALA A 9 -0.41 3.35 4.03
C ALA A 9 0.79 2.49 3.67
N GLY A 10 1.62 2.19 4.65
CA GLY A 10 2.75 1.27 4.50
C GLY A 10 2.27 -0.18 4.62
N ILE A 11 2.53 -0.96 3.59
CA ILE A 11 2.05 -2.34 3.47
C ILE A 11 3.25 -3.26 3.36
N GLY A 12 3.10 -4.49 3.83
CA GLY A 12 4.12 -5.52 3.72
C GLY A 12 4.48 -6.15 5.06
N ASN A 13 5.42 -7.08 5.00
CA ASN A 13 5.86 -7.86 6.15
C ASN A 13 7.31 -7.53 6.49
N GLU A 14 7.56 -6.95 7.66
CA GLU A 14 8.90 -6.60 8.14
C GLU A 14 9.84 -7.81 8.27
N LEU A 15 9.28 -9.02 8.36
CA LEU A 15 10.05 -10.23 8.52
C LEU A 15 10.50 -10.85 7.18
N ARG A 16 10.13 -10.25 6.06
CA ARG A 16 10.41 -10.80 4.74
C ARG A 16 11.21 -9.82 3.88
N GLN A 17 12.48 -9.61 4.22
CA GLN A 17 13.45 -8.84 3.42
C GLN A 17 12.82 -7.61 2.72
N ASP A 18 12.78 -7.59 1.39
CA ASP A 18 12.28 -6.44 0.62
C ASP A 18 10.78 -6.19 0.79
N ASP A 19 10.02 -7.18 1.26
CA ASP A 19 8.61 -7.00 1.59
C ASP A 19 8.41 -6.03 2.77
N ALA A 20 9.47 -5.70 3.48
CA ALA A 20 9.47 -4.68 4.53
C ALA A 20 9.50 -3.24 3.99
N PHE A 21 9.67 -3.05 2.68
CA PHE A 21 9.85 -1.73 2.06
C PHE A 21 8.77 -0.73 2.48
N GLY A 22 7.49 -1.11 2.35
CA GLY A 22 6.38 -0.21 2.66
C GLY A 22 6.38 0.25 4.11
N MET A 23 6.60 -0.68 5.03
CA MET A 23 6.66 -0.39 6.46
C MET A 23 7.86 0.49 6.81
N GLU A 24 9.04 0.16 6.28
CA GLU A 24 10.26 0.90 6.55
C GLU A 24 10.21 2.32 5.97
N LEU A 25 9.63 2.49 4.79
CA LEU A 25 9.48 3.81 4.20
C LEU A 25 8.60 4.70 5.07
N VAL A 26 7.42 4.22 5.45
CA VAL A 26 6.48 5.07 6.22
C VAL A 26 7.01 5.39 7.62
N LYS A 27 7.83 4.53 8.22
CA LYS A 27 8.50 4.83 9.49
C LYS A 27 9.48 6.00 9.38
N ARG A 28 10.02 6.25 8.20
CA ARG A 28 10.99 7.32 7.95
C ARG A 28 10.34 8.62 7.49
N LEU A 29 9.03 8.64 7.27
CA LEU A 29 8.33 9.86 6.86
C LEU A 29 8.13 10.79 8.05
N ASP A 30 8.32 12.09 7.80
CA ASP A 30 7.99 13.13 8.75
C ASP A 30 6.70 13.81 8.30
N ILE A 31 5.68 13.75 9.13
CA ILE A 31 4.37 14.33 8.80
C ILE A 31 4.44 15.83 8.50
N THR A 32 5.43 16.51 9.06
CA THR A 32 5.60 17.96 8.83
C THR A 32 6.06 18.29 7.41
N ASP A 33 6.56 17.29 6.67
CA ASP A 33 6.94 17.46 5.26
C ASP A 33 5.74 17.43 4.30
N PHE A 34 4.55 17.15 4.80
CA PHE A 34 3.35 16.98 3.97
C PHE A 34 2.28 18.02 4.28
N PRO A 35 1.37 18.26 3.31
CA PRO A 35 0.24 19.15 3.55
C PRO A 35 -0.63 18.66 4.72
N LYS A 36 -1.39 19.59 5.29
CA LYS A 36 -2.42 19.22 6.28
C LYS A 36 -3.41 18.25 5.68
N GLY A 37 -3.95 17.36 6.50
CA GLY A 37 -4.89 16.34 6.06
C GLY A 37 -4.23 15.02 5.67
N VAL A 38 -2.91 14.96 5.62
CA VAL A 38 -2.18 13.71 5.37
C VAL A 38 -2.06 12.92 6.67
N LYS A 39 -2.41 11.65 6.63
CA LYS A 39 -2.17 10.68 7.69
C LYS A 39 -1.23 9.61 7.18
N ILE A 40 -0.27 9.24 8.00
CA ILE A 40 0.71 8.18 7.70
C ILE A 40 0.42 7.00 8.63
N GLN A 41 0.27 5.81 8.07
CA GLN A 41 -0.06 4.63 8.85
C GLN A 41 0.71 3.40 8.41
N GLU A 42 1.22 2.65 9.39
CA GLU A 42 1.77 1.33 9.19
C GLU A 42 0.62 0.34 9.22
N VAL A 43 0.34 -0.29 8.08
CA VAL A 43 -0.76 -1.25 7.95
C VAL A 43 -0.27 -2.68 8.08
N GLY A 44 0.96 -2.94 7.62
CA GLY A 44 1.53 -4.29 7.64
C GLY A 44 0.85 -5.21 6.62
N ILE A 45 0.68 -6.47 6.99
CA ILE A 45 0.06 -7.48 6.12
C ILE A 45 -1.45 -7.62 6.33
N GLY A 46 -1.99 -6.97 7.36
CA GLY A 46 -3.40 -7.09 7.72
C GLY A 46 -4.28 -6.19 6.88
N GLY A 47 -4.75 -6.65 5.73
CA GLY A 47 -5.64 -5.89 4.86
C GLY A 47 -6.89 -5.37 5.57
N ILE A 48 -7.36 -6.06 6.60
CA ILE A 48 -8.52 -5.61 7.38
C ILE A 48 -8.25 -4.26 8.08
N HIS A 49 -7.02 -4.00 8.51
CA HIS A 49 -6.65 -2.73 9.14
C HIS A 49 -6.75 -1.58 8.14
N LEU A 50 -6.36 -1.81 6.88
CA LEU A 50 -6.53 -0.83 5.81
C LEU A 50 -8.02 -0.53 5.60
N VAL A 51 -8.86 -1.56 5.51
CA VAL A 51 -10.30 -1.38 5.31
C VAL A 51 -10.91 -0.59 6.46
N GLN A 52 -10.54 -0.91 7.69
CA GLN A 52 -11.02 -0.18 8.88
C GLN A 52 -10.65 1.29 8.82
N GLU A 53 -9.42 1.60 8.45
CA GLU A 53 -8.96 2.98 8.34
C GLU A 53 -9.70 3.74 7.24
N LEU A 54 -10.04 3.09 6.13
CA LEU A 54 -10.74 3.72 5.01
C LEU A 54 -12.16 4.20 5.37
N HIS A 55 -12.73 3.74 6.48
CA HIS A 55 -14.02 4.25 6.97
C HIS A 55 -13.94 5.73 7.40
N GLU A 56 -12.74 6.27 7.57
CA GLU A 56 -12.53 7.69 7.90
C GLU A 56 -12.69 8.64 6.70
N ASN A 57 -13.12 8.14 5.54
CA ASN A 57 -13.44 8.92 4.34
C ASN A 57 -12.28 9.72 3.76
N TYR A 58 -11.31 9.02 3.21
CA TYR A 58 -10.17 9.64 2.53
C TYR A 58 -10.53 10.01 1.08
N ALA A 59 -9.98 11.13 0.62
CA ALA A 59 -10.06 11.52 -0.78
C ALA A 59 -9.03 10.79 -1.64
N ILE A 60 -7.86 10.50 -1.05
CA ILE A 60 -6.73 9.86 -1.73
C ILE A 60 -6.15 8.80 -0.81
N LEU A 61 -5.88 7.62 -1.38
CA LEU A 61 -5.09 6.57 -0.74
C LEU A 61 -3.81 6.37 -1.54
N ILE A 62 -2.67 6.39 -0.86
CA ILE A 62 -1.39 6.00 -1.45
C ILE A 62 -0.90 4.78 -0.68
N MET A 63 -0.86 3.63 -1.35
CA MET A 63 -0.31 2.41 -0.80
C MET A 63 1.18 2.35 -1.11
N VAL A 64 1.98 2.07 -0.09
CA VAL A 64 3.44 1.91 -0.23
C VAL A 64 3.78 0.45 -0.02
N ASP A 65 4.29 -0.22 -1.05
CA ASP A 65 4.50 -1.66 -1.02
C ASP A 65 5.64 -2.08 -1.95
N ALA A 66 6.26 -3.21 -1.64
CA ALA A 66 7.18 -3.87 -2.55
C ALA A 66 6.38 -4.59 -3.63
N VAL A 67 6.91 -4.62 -4.84
CA VAL A 67 6.24 -5.24 -5.98
C VAL A 67 7.20 -6.11 -6.77
N LEU A 68 6.65 -7.04 -7.56
CA LEU A 68 7.40 -7.89 -8.49
C LEU A 68 6.77 -7.72 -9.88
N TRP A 69 7.17 -6.65 -10.56
CA TRP A 69 6.61 -6.28 -11.86
C TRP A 69 7.60 -6.43 -13.01
N GLY A 70 8.78 -6.98 -12.74
CA GLY A 70 9.72 -7.36 -13.78
C GLY A 70 10.82 -6.35 -14.09
N GLU A 71 10.88 -5.22 -13.39
CA GLU A 71 11.97 -4.27 -13.51
C GLU A 71 13.14 -4.65 -12.59
N GLN A 72 14.22 -3.88 -12.66
CA GLN A 72 15.38 -4.12 -11.80
C GLN A 72 15.03 -3.82 -10.33
N PRO A 73 15.58 -4.58 -9.38
CA PRO A 73 15.38 -4.29 -7.95
C PRO A 73 15.73 -2.84 -7.61
N GLY A 74 14.87 -2.21 -6.82
CA GLY A 74 15.01 -0.80 -6.46
C GLY A 74 14.30 0.18 -7.39
N HIS A 75 13.76 -0.29 -8.50
CA HIS A 75 12.96 0.57 -9.38
C HIS A 75 11.71 1.07 -8.66
N ILE A 76 11.45 2.38 -8.74
CA ILE A 76 10.31 3.01 -8.07
C ILE A 76 9.19 3.27 -9.07
N TYR A 77 7.99 2.89 -8.67
CA TYR A 77 6.76 3.12 -9.42
C TYR A 77 5.85 4.06 -8.64
N LEU A 78 5.17 4.94 -9.35
CA LEU A 78 4.04 5.69 -8.79
C LEU A 78 2.92 5.62 -9.83
N ARG A 79 1.92 4.79 -9.56
CA ARG A 79 0.86 4.50 -10.53
C ARG A 79 -0.52 4.66 -9.89
N GLU A 80 -1.45 5.18 -10.67
CA GLU A 80 -2.85 5.21 -10.27
C GLU A 80 -3.48 3.82 -10.46
N VAL A 81 -4.27 3.41 -9.48
CA VAL A 81 -5.07 2.19 -9.54
C VAL A 81 -6.45 2.60 -10.04
N GLU A 82 -6.72 2.35 -11.32
CA GLU A 82 -7.94 2.83 -11.98
C GLU A 82 -9.12 1.88 -11.85
N THR A 83 -8.85 0.57 -11.77
CA THR A 83 -9.90 -0.45 -11.77
C THR A 83 -9.73 -1.42 -10.62
N ILE A 84 -10.79 -1.62 -9.86
CA ILE A 84 -10.84 -2.58 -8.76
C ILE A 84 -12.01 -3.51 -9.01
N SER A 85 -11.73 -4.82 -9.01
CA SER A 85 -12.73 -5.85 -9.23
C SER A 85 -13.82 -5.83 -8.16
N ASP A 86 -15.06 -6.14 -8.55
CA ASP A 86 -16.17 -6.23 -7.63
C ASP A 86 -16.29 -7.65 -7.07
N ILE A 87 -16.21 -7.77 -5.74
CA ILE A 87 -16.35 -9.05 -5.05
C ILE A 87 -17.72 -9.70 -5.34
N ASN A 88 -18.75 -8.89 -5.57
CA ASN A 88 -20.10 -9.38 -5.86
C ASN A 88 -20.22 -10.02 -7.25
N GLU A 89 -19.27 -9.78 -8.14
CA GLU A 89 -19.21 -10.42 -9.46
C GLU A 89 -18.51 -11.78 -9.42
N MET A 90 -17.94 -12.16 -8.29
CA MET A 90 -17.29 -13.45 -8.13
C MET A 90 -18.31 -14.58 -8.03
N PRO A 91 -18.01 -15.78 -8.56
CA PRO A 91 -18.77 -16.98 -8.23
C PRO A 91 -18.83 -17.23 -6.73
N LEU A 92 -19.91 -17.81 -6.23
CA LEU A 92 -20.14 -17.97 -4.80
C LEU A 92 -19.00 -18.68 -4.07
N HIS A 93 -18.43 -19.73 -4.66
CA HIS A 93 -17.33 -20.46 -4.03
C HIS A 93 -16.04 -19.62 -3.92
N GLU A 94 -15.75 -18.79 -4.92
CA GLU A 94 -14.60 -17.86 -4.88
C GLU A 94 -14.82 -16.76 -3.84
N LYS A 95 -16.05 -16.25 -3.76
CA LYS A 95 -16.41 -15.23 -2.77
C LYS A 95 -16.26 -15.78 -1.34
N ARG A 96 -16.68 -17.00 -1.09
CA ARG A 96 -16.52 -17.66 0.21
C ARG A 96 -15.05 -17.85 0.56
N ALA A 97 -14.25 -18.33 -0.40
CA ALA A 97 -12.81 -18.50 -0.21
C ALA A 97 -12.13 -17.15 0.07
N PHE A 98 -12.51 -16.11 -0.66
CA PHE A 98 -12.00 -14.75 -0.45
C PHE A 98 -12.26 -14.29 0.99
N LEU A 99 -13.49 -14.46 1.48
CA LEU A 99 -13.86 -14.03 2.83
C LEU A 99 -13.20 -14.89 3.92
N ALA A 100 -12.97 -16.16 3.66
CA ALA A 100 -12.32 -17.07 4.60
C ALA A 100 -10.83 -16.71 4.80
N ASP A 101 -10.17 -16.22 3.75
CA ASP A 101 -8.74 -15.93 3.76
C ASP A 101 -8.41 -14.47 4.11
N MET A 102 -9.29 -13.79 4.81
CA MET A 102 -9.12 -12.38 5.16
C MET A 102 -7.84 -12.08 5.95
N HIS A 103 -7.29 -13.07 6.67
CA HIS A 103 -6.05 -12.90 7.42
C HIS A 103 -4.80 -12.79 6.52
N TYR A 104 -4.91 -13.26 5.30
CA TYR A 104 -3.82 -13.22 4.30
C TYR A 104 -4.12 -12.24 3.18
N THR A 105 -4.82 -11.19 3.51
CA THR A 105 -5.29 -10.22 2.52
C THR A 105 -4.14 -9.41 1.98
N ASN A 106 -3.94 -9.46 0.66
CA ASN A 106 -3.03 -8.55 -0.02
C ASN A 106 -3.73 -7.21 -0.31
N PRO A 107 -3.01 -6.19 -0.75
CA PRO A 107 -3.61 -4.87 -1.03
C PRO A 107 -4.78 -4.91 -2.00
N THR A 108 -4.69 -5.74 -3.04
CA THR A 108 -5.77 -5.88 -4.03
C THR A 108 -7.07 -6.37 -3.38
N ARG A 109 -6.97 -7.39 -2.55
CA ARG A 109 -8.13 -7.95 -1.85
C ARG A 109 -8.72 -6.94 -0.85
N ALA A 110 -7.87 -6.20 -0.15
CA ALA A 110 -8.32 -5.16 0.76
C ALA A 110 -9.13 -4.09 0.02
N LEU A 111 -8.66 -3.67 -1.15
CA LEU A 111 -9.39 -2.70 -1.97
C LEU A 111 -10.71 -3.25 -2.49
N MET A 112 -10.77 -4.53 -2.86
CA MET A 112 -12.02 -5.18 -3.27
C MET A 112 -13.05 -5.19 -2.14
N LEU A 113 -12.61 -5.48 -0.92
CA LEU A 113 -13.48 -5.42 0.26
C LEU A 113 -13.94 -3.99 0.55
N ALA A 114 -13.04 -3.02 0.48
CA ALA A 114 -13.39 -1.61 0.67
C ALA A 114 -14.42 -1.13 -0.35
N LYS A 115 -14.30 -1.59 -1.60
CA LYS A 115 -15.27 -1.30 -2.65
C LYS A 115 -16.65 -1.85 -2.29
N ALA A 116 -16.70 -3.10 -1.85
CA ALA A 116 -17.95 -3.76 -1.45
C ALA A 116 -18.62 -3.05 -0.27
N LEU A 117 -17.83 -2.46 0.64
CA LEU A 117 -18.33 -1.74 1.81
C LEU A 117 -18.60 -0.26 1.55
N GLY A 118 -18.32 0.22 0.34
CA GLY A 118 -18.58 1.62 -0.02
C GLY A 118 -17.64 2.63 0.61
N VAL A 119 -16.43 2.22 1.01
CA VAL A 119 -15.44 3.08 1.68
C VAL A 119 -14.22 3.37 0.83
N LEU A 120 -14.25 2.97 -0.44
CA LEU A 120 -13.11 3.14 -1.33
C LEU A 120 -12.88 4.62 -1.66
N PRO A 121 -11.66 5.15 -1.48
CA PRO A 121 -11.36 6.52 -1.87
C PRO A 121 -11.51 6.71 -3.39
N PRO A 122 -11.90 7.91 -3.84
CA PRO A 122 -12.04 8.18 -5.29
C PRO A 122 -10.72 8.13 -6.05
N LYS A 123 -9.60 8.36 -5.39
CA LYS A 123 -8.26 8.27 -6.01
C LYS A 123 -7.37 7.34 -5.20
N ILE A 124 -6.78 6.38 -5.89
CA ILE A 124 -5.90 5.37 -5.28
C ILE A 124 -4.63 5.27 -6.10
N TYR A 125 -3.49 5.32 -5.41
CA TYR A 125 -2.18 5.19 -6.03
C TYR A 125 -1.37 4.13 -5.32
N ILE A 126 -0.43 3.53 -6.04
CA ILE A 126 0.59 2.68 -5.44
C ILE A 126 1.96 3.31 -5.67
N LEU A 127 2.70 3.50 -4.58
CA LEU A 127 4.12 3.81 -4.61
C LEU A 127 4.83 2.49 -4.36
N GLY A 128 5.32 1.89 -5.45
CA GLY A 128 5.93 0.57 -5.43
C GLY A 128 7.44 0.63 -5.57
N CYS A 129 8.11 -0.34 -4.98
CA CYS A 129 9.52 -0.58 -5.19
C CYS A 129 9.72 -2.01 -5.66
N GLU A 130 10.42 -2.18 -6.77
CA GLU A 130 10.73 -3.52 -7.29
C GLU A 130 11.62 -4.25 -6.30
N ALA A 131 11.16 -5.39 -5.81
CA ALA A 131 11.90 -6.22 -4.86
C ALA A 131 12.87 -7.15 -5.60
N ALA A 132 13.95 -7.52 -4.91
CA ALA A 132 14.77 -8.64 -5.34
C ALA A 132 14.03 -9.94 -5.05
N GLU A 133 14.16 -10.93 -5.93
CA GLU A 133 13.56 -12.24 -5.69
C GLU A 133 14.27 -12.96 -4.54
N HIS A 134 13.46 -13.38 -3.56
CA HIS A 134 13.96 -14.24 -2.48
C HIS A 134 12.79 -14.99 -1.88
N GLU A 135 13.05 -16.17 -1.39
CA GLU A 135 12.02 -17.08 -0.87
C GLU A 135 12.04 -17.22 0.65
N ASP A 136 13.14 -16.85 1.28
CA ASP A 136 13.34 -17.09 2.70
C ASP A 136 12.90 -15.92 3.57
N PHE A 137 12.46 -16.23 4.79
CA PHE A 137 12.24 -15.21 5.80
C PHE A 137 13.60 -14.73 6.32
N ALA A 138 13.83 -13.44 6.22
CA ALA A 138 15.02 -12.80 6.76
C ALA A 138 14.67 -11.37 7.14
N VAL A 139 15.37 -10.84 8.11
CA VAL A 139 15.28 -9.44 8.48
C VAL A 139 16.32 -8.67 7.67
N GLY A 140 15.90 -7.55 7.12
CA GLY A 140 16.78 -6.68 6.35
C GLY A 140 16.48 -6.71 4.85
N MET A 141 16.38 -5.53 4.28
CA MET A 141 16.13 -5.35 2.85
C MET A 141 17.43 -5.45 2.07
N SER A 142 17.33 -5.79 0.78
CA SER A 142 18.46 -5.72 -0.13
C SER A 142 19.00 -4.29 -0.23
N ASP A 143 20.26 -4.15 -0.64
CA ASP A 143 20.89 -2.84 -0.81
C ASP A 143 20.16 -1.99 -1.85
N ALA A 144 19.70 -2.62 -2.92
CA ALA A 144 18.95 -1.93 -3.98
C ALA A 144 17.68 -1.28 -3.45
N VAL A 145 16.91 -1.99 -2.64
CA VAL A 145 15.66 -1.49 -2.07
C VAL A 145 15.93 -0.47 -0.97
N THR A 146 16.92 -0.71 -0.12
CA THR A 146 17.32 0.25 0.92
C THR A 146 17.73 1.58 0.29
N SER A 147 18.52 1.54 -0.78
CA SER A 147 18.96 2.74 -1.49
C SER A 147 17.81 3.47 -2.21
N ALA A 148 16.74 2.76 -2.53
CA ALA A 148 15.59 3.35 -3.20
C ALA A 148 14.67 4.13 -2.25
N ILE A 149 14.74 3.90 -0.94
CA ILE A 149 13.84 4.56 0.02
C ILE A 149 13.93 6.09 -0.04
N PRO A 150 15.10 6.73 0.01
CA PRO A 150 15.17 8.20 -0.10
C PRO A 150 14.59 8.73 -1.41
N ILE A 151 14.80 8.02 -2.51
CA ILE A 151 14.25 8.38 -3.83
C ILE A 151 12.73 8.33 -3.80
N ALA A 152 12.18 7.26 -3.23
CA ALA A 152 10.73 7.10 -3.12
C ALA A 152 10.10 8.18 -2.24
N ILE A 153 10.76 8.54 -1.14
CA ILE A 153 10.28 9.59 -0.23
C ILE A 153 10.22 10.94 -0.97
N GLU A 154 11.26 11.29 -1.71
CA GLU A 154 11.27 12.54 -2.48
C GLU A 154 10.17 12.55 -3.54
N ARG A 155 9.96 11.43 -4.22
CA ARG A 155 8.90 11.30 -5.21
C ARG A 155 7.52 11.48 -4.60
N LEU A 156 7.30 10.92 -3.42
CA LEU A 156 6.05 11.06 -2.68
C LEU A 156 5.80 12.52 -2.27
N LYS A 157 6.83 13.20 -1.78
CA LYS A 157 6.74 14.62 -1.41
C LYS A 157 6.38 15.48 -2.62
N GLU A 158 7.06 15.29 -3.74
CA GLU A 158 6.78 16.01 -4.98
C GLU A 158 5.34 15.79 -5.44
N PHE A 159 4.85 14.57 -5.34
CA PHE A 159 3.50 14.22 -5.77
C PHE A 159 2.43 14.91 -4.92
N LEU A 160 2.67 15.10 -3.65
CA LEU A 160 1.69 15.66 -2.71
C LEU A 160 1.84 17.18 -2.47
N THR A 161 2.79 17.82 -3.08
CA THR A 161 2.98 19.29 -2.93
C THR A 161 2.49 20.12 -4.11
#